data_993317c784088fdfe51e69314780c426
#
_entry.id   993317c784088fdfe51e69314780c426
#
_cell.length_a   1.000
_cell.length_b   1.000
_cell.length_c   1.000
_cell.angle_alpha   90.00
_cell.angle_beta   90.00
_cell.angle_gamma   90.00
#
_symmetry.space_group_name_H-M   'P 1'
#
loop_
_entity.id
_entity.type
_entity.pdbx_description
1 polymer ?
#
loop_
_entity_poly.entity_id
_entity_poly.type
_entity_poly.pdbx_seq_one_letter_code
_entity_poly.pdbx_strand_id
1 'polypeptide(L)'
;MGNPKPLFACRSVELLDVRIMGKEGNMCKLTGRPSGDNRNHELLLFKGMDRLKRELANVFGESQSEAFFAGEKHVPMNIHVLYEPGINEFRGRRSLQFVIRDFKVDANV
;
A
#
# COMPACT_ATOMS: atom_id res chain seq x y z
N MET A 1 25.61 1.33 17.46
CA MET A 1 24.91 0.99 16.22
C MET A 1 23.54 0.42 16.53
N GLY A 2 22.53 0.96 15.91
CA GLY A 2 21.20 0.41 16.07
C GLY A 2 21.02 -0.87 15.30
N ASN A 3 20.18 -1.74 15.81
CA ASN A 3 19.81 -2.93 15.07
C ASN A 3 18.98 -2.53 13.86
N PRO A 4 19.20 -3.15 12.70
CA PRO A 4 18.32 -2.87 11.57
C PRO A 4 16.90 -3.30 11.91
N LYS A 5 15.95 -2.48 11.53
CA LYS A 5 14.55 -2.82 11.73
C LYS A 5 14.18 -3.98 10.82
N PRO A 6 13.43 -4.96 11.34
CA PRO A 6 13.05 -6.09 10.49
C PRO A 6 12.10 -5.65 9.39
N LEU A 7 12.31 -6.18 8.19
CA LEU A 7 11.40 -6.02 7.08
C LEU A 7 10.64 -7.32 6.88
N PHE A 8 9.37 -7.19 6.65
CA PHE A 8 8.50 -8.33 6.40
C PHE A 8 8.00 -8.27 4.96
N ALA A 9 7.86 -9.42 4.36
CA ALA A 9 7.32 -9.54 3.02
C ALA A 9 5.90 -10.07 3.09
N CYS A 10 5.01 -9.45 2.33
CA CYS A 10 3.66 -9.95 2.17
C CYS A 10 3.36 -10.09 0.69
N ARG A 11 3.07 -11.29 0.26
CA ARG A 11 2.73 -11.56 -1.13
C ARG A 11 1.23 -11.43 -1.32
N SER A 12 0.83 -10.89 -2.46
CA SER A 12 -0.57 -10.82 -2.86
C SER A 12 -1.44 -10.06 -1.88
N VAL A 13 -1.16 -8.77 -1.74
CA VAL A 13 -2.05 -7.87 -1.03
C VAL A 13 -3.00 -7.25 -2.04
N GLU A 14 -4.29 -7.49 -1.88
CA GLU A 14 -5.29 -6.87 -2.74
C GLU A 14 -5.50 -5.42 -2.32
N LEU A 15 -5.35 -4.50 -3.26
CA LEU A 15 -5.54 -3.08 -3.01
C LEU A 15 -7.03 -2.75 -3.08
N LEU A 16 -7.57 -2.24 -1.99
CA LEU A 16 -8.99 -1.93 -1.89
C LEU A 16 -9.27 -0.44 -2.03
N ASP A 17 -8.45 0.39 -1.42
CA ASP A 17 -8.68 1.83 -1.41
C ASP A 17 -7.36 2.56 -1.20
N VAL A 18 -7.37 3.85 -1.54
CA VAL A 18 -6.21 4.71 -1.33
C VAL A 18 -6.69 6.07 -0.88
N ARG A 19 -5.97 6.65 0.09
CA ARG A 19 -6.19 8.02 0.52
C ARG A 19 -4.89 8.78 0.37
N ILE A 20 -4.92 9.83 -0.44
CA ILE A 20 -3.75 10.69 -0.64
C ILE A 20 -3.67 11.66 0.53
N MET A 21 -2.48 11.76 1.11
CA MET A 21 -2.25 12.57 2.31
C MET A 21 -1.04 13.49 2.09
N GLY A 22 -0.92 14.45 3.02
CA GLY A 22 0.19 15.38 2.98
C GLY A 22 -0.11 16.62 2.14
N LYS A 23 0.58 17.71 2.44
CA LYS A 23 0.35 18.98 1.77
C LYS A 23 0.70 18.95 0.28
N GLU A 24 1.68 18.12 -0.07
CA GLU A 24 2.12 18.00 -1.46
C GLU A 24 1.52 16.79 -2.16
N GLY A 25 0.71 16.00 -1.46
CA GLY A 25 0.08 14.84 -2.04
C GLY A 25 1.05 13.73 -2.42
N ASN A 26 2.21 13.67 -1.76
CA ASN A 26 3.24 12.69 -2.07
C ASN A 26 3.23 11.46 -1.14
N MET A 27 2.28 11.40 -0.24
CA MET A 27 2.11 10.29 0.68
C MET A 27 0.72 9.73 0.53
N CYS A 28 0.56 8.42 0.64
CA CYS A 28 -0.76 7.84 0.60
C CYS A 28 -0.89 6.71 1.61
N LYS A 29 -2.11 6.49 2.03
CA LYS A 29 -2.50 5.37 2.88
C LYS A 29 -3.31 4.40 2.03
N LEU A 30 -2.80 3.19 1.91
CA LEU A 30 -3.46 2.14 1.14
C LEU A 30 -4.22 1.24 2.09
N THR A 31 -5.43 0.86 1.72
CA THR A 31 -6.16 -0.19 2.41
C THR A 31 -5.98 -1.46 1.61
N GLY A 32 -5.40 -2.47 2.21
CA GLY A 32 -5.11 -3.71 1.54
C GLY A 32 -5.56 -4.92 2.33
N ARG A 33 -5.83 -6.01 1.61
CA ARG A 33 -6.20 -7.28 2.22
C ARG A 33 -5.22 -8.34 1.77
N PRO A 34 -4.37 -8.83 2.68
CA PRO A 34 -3.45 -9.91 2.33
C PRO A 34 -4.20 -11.18 1.96
N SER A 35 -3.63 -11.94 1.03
CA SER A 35 -4.20 -13.22 0.64
C SER A 35 -4.29 -14.15 1.85
N GLY A 36 -5.46 -14.74 2.05
CA GLY A 36 -5.70 -15.62 3.18
C GLY A 36 -6.09 -14.93 4.48
N ASP A 37 -6.18 -13.61 4.46
CA ASP A 37 -6.59 -12.83 5.63
C ASP A 37 -7.97 -12.23 5.35
N ASN A 38 -8.82 -12.22 6.38
CA ASN A 38 -10.15 -11.64 6.27
C ASN A 38 -10.19 -10.18 6.71
N ARG A 39 -9.05 -9.65 7.16
CA ARG A 39 -8.98 -8.30 7.70
C ARG A 39 -8.29 -7.36 6.74
N ASN A 40 -8.77 -6.13 6.71
CA ASN A 40 -8.13 -5.07 5.95
C ASN A 40 -7.03 -4.44 6.81
N HIS A 41 -5.92 -4.11 6.18
CA HIS A 41 -4.80 -3.46 6.84
C HIS A 41 -4.50 -2.14 6.17
N GLU A 42 -4.02 -1.18 6.96
CA GLU A 42 -3.59 0.10 6.43
C GLU A 42 -2.08 0.05 6.18
N LEU A 43 -1.71 0.45 4.99
CA LEU A 43 -0.32 0.47 4.55
C LEU A 43 0.05 1.90 4.19
N LEU A 44 1.15 2.39 4.74
CA LEU A 44 1.60 3.74 4.47
C LEU A 44 2.70 3.73 3.41
N LEU A 45 2.52 4.55 2.40
CA LEU A 45 3.52 4.73 1.34
C LEU A 45 3.94 6.20 1.36
N PHE A 46 5.15 6.46 1.85
CA PHE A 46 5.65 7.82 1.99
C PHE A 46 6.22 8.37 0.70
N LYS A 47 6.84 7.52 -0.10
CA LYS A 47 7.41 7.89 -1.39
C LYS A 47 7.09 6.81 -2.40
N GLY A 48 7.02 7.18 -3.65
CA GLY A 48 6.80 6.21 -4.71
C GLY A 48 5.36 6.08 -5.18
N MET A 49 4.50 7.05 -4.82
CA MET A 49 3.13 7.02 -5.31
C MET A 49 3.07 7.09 -6.83
N ASP A 50 3.92 7.91 -7.45
CA ASP A 50 4.00 7.99 -8.91
C ASP A 50 4.45 6.67 -9.52
N ARG A 51 5.40 6.00 -8.88
CA ARG A 51 5.84 4.69 -9.30
C ARG A 51 4.70 3.69 -9.21
N LEU A 52 3.94 3.71 -8.12
CA LEU A 52 2.81 2.81 -7.95
C LEU A 52 1.76 3.03 -9.05
N LYS A 53 1.42 4.29 -9.32
CA LYS A 53 0.48 4.61 -10.40
C LYS A 53 0.94 4.04 -11.74
N ARG A 54 2.22 4.22 -12.04
CA ARG A 54 2.79 3.77 -13.31
C ARG A 54 2.82 2.24 -13.40
N GLU A 55 3.23 1.58 -12.33
CA GLU A 55 3.28 0.11 -12.34
C GLU A 55 1.90 -0.52 -12.40
N LEU A 56 0.93 0.06 -11.71
CA LEU A 56 -0.46 -0.41 -11.82
C LEU A 56 -0.99 -0.21 -13.24
N ALA A 57 -0.67 0.92 -13.85
CA ALA A 57 -1.09 1.19 -15.23
C ALA A 57 -0.45 0.21 -16.20
N ASN A 58 0.82 -0.13 -15.99
CA ASN A 58 1.52 -1.06 -16.87
C ASN A 58 0.97 -2.48 -16.77
N VAL A 59 0.54 -2.90 -15.59
CA VAL A 59 0.09 -4.28 -15.37
C VAL A 59 -1.41 -4.43 -15.61
N PHE A 60 -2.20 -3.50 -15.08
CA PHE A 60 -3.67 -3.64 -15.11
C PHE A 60 -4.36 -2.68 -16.07
N GLY A 61 -3.63 -1.74 -16.65
CA GLY A 61 -4.16 -0.74 -17.54
C GLY A 61 -4.29 0.62 -16.90
N GLU A 62 -4.10 1.65 -17.71
CA GLU A 62 -4.12 3.03 -17.23
C GLU A 62 -5.47 3.40 -16.63
N SER A 63 -6.57 2.95 -17.25
CA SER A 63 -7.91 3.25 -16.74
C SER A 63 -8.16 2.65 -15.37
N GLN A 64 -7.63 1.46 -15.11
CA GLN A 64 -7.79 0.80 -13.81
C GLN A 64 -6.97 1.49 -12.73
N SER A 65 -5.77 1.92 -13.07
CA SER A 65 -4.94 2.69 -12.13
C SER A 65 -5.61 4.00 -11.77
N GLU A 66 -6.12 4.72 -12.77
CA GLU A 66 -6.82 5.97 -12.53
C GLU A 66 -8.07 5.77 -11.68
N ALA A 67 -8.84 4.73 -11.97
CA ALA A 67 -10.05 4.42 -11.21
C ALA A 67 -9.73 4.15 -9.74
N PHE A 68 -8.66 3.38 -9.49
CA PHE A 68 -8.25 3.09 -8.12
C PHE A 68 -7.91 4.38 -7.36
N PHE A 69 -7.11 5.26 -7.96
CA PHE A 69 -6.71 6.50 -7.29
C PHE A 69 -7.84 7.52 -7.20
N ALA A 70 -8.87 7.38 -8.03
CA ALA A 70 -10.06 8.23 -7.96
C ALA A 70 -11.14 7.70 -7.00
N GLY A 71 -10.91 6.55 -6.39
CA GLY A 71 -11.90 5.93 -5.51
C GLY A 71 -13.06 5.29 -6.25
N GLU A 72 -12.88 4.96 -7.52
CA GLU A 72 -13.91 4.35 -8.34
C GLU A 72 -13.71 2.83 -8.42
N LYS A 73 -14.69 2.15 -8.97
CA LYS A 73 -14.59 0.69 -9.14
C LYS A 73 -13.44 0.33 -10.06
N HIS A 74 -12.72 -0.68 -9.67
CA HIS A 74 -11.59 -1.19 -10.45
C HIS A 74 -11.51 -2.70 -10.31
N VAL A 75 -10.75 -3.33 -11.21
CA VAL A 75 -10.51 -4.77 -11.13
C VAL A 75 -9.67 -5.07 -9.89
N PRO A 76 -9.74 -6.30 -9.36
CA PRO A 76 -8.85 -6.68 -8.26
C PRO A 76 -7.40 -6.51 -8.68
N MET A 77 -6.63 -5.80 -7.87
CA MET A 77 -5.22 -5.53 -8.12
C MET A 77 -4.42 -5.95 -6.90
N ASN A 78 -3.48 -6.84 -7.11
CA ASN A 78 -2.65 -7.36 -6.03
C ASN A 78 -1.22 -6.92 -6.21
N ILE A 79 -0.57 -6.61 -5.10
CA ILE A 79 0.83 -6.26 -5.10
C ILE A 79 1.57 -7.06 -4.04
N HIS A 80 2.88 -7.17 -4.21
CA HIS A 80 3.75 -7.69 -3.17
C HIS A 80 4.38 -6.51 -2.46
N VAL A 81 4.48 -6.57 -1.15
CA VAL A 81 5.05 -5.47 -0.38
C VAL A 81 6.11 -5.96 0.57
N LEU A 82 7.14 -5.14 0.73
CA LEU A 82 8.08 -5.21 1.84
C LEU A 82 7.70 -4.09 2.79
N TYR A 83 7.44 -4.42 4.03
CA TYR A 83 6.96 -3.43 4.96
C TYR A 83 7.69 -3.53 6.29
N GLU A 84 7.65 -2.44 7.02
CA GLU A 84 8.20 -2.32 8.35
C GLU A 84 7.04 -2.00 9.30
N PRO A 85 6.77 -2.86 10.30
CA PRO A 85 5.73 -2.56 11.25
C PRO A 85 6.17 -1.41 12.16
N GLY A 86 5.23 -0.58 12.52
CA GLY A 86 5.46 0.53 13.42
C GLY A 86 4.25 0.74 14.30
N ILE A 87 4.44 1.48 15.36
CA ILE A 87 3.36 1.84 16.26
C ILE A 87 3.11 3.33 16.09
N ASN A 88 1.87 3.67 15.78
CA ASN A 88 1.43 5.05 15.75
C ASN A 88 0.70 5.36 17.05
N GLU A 89 1.15 6.39 17.75
CA GLU A 89 0.53 6.82 18.98
C GLU A 89 -0.07 8.20 18.77
N PHE A 90 -1.37 8.29 18.94
CA PHE A 90 -2.09 9.54 18.72
C PHE A 90 -3.18 9.66 19.78
N ARG A 91 -3.14 10.72 20.56
CA ARG A 91 -4.11 11.00 21.63
C ARG A 91 -4.29 9.83 22.60
N GLY A 92 -3.18 9.21 22.97
CA GLY A 92 -3.19 8.09 23.90
C GLY A 92 -3.61 6.75 23.30
N ARG A 93 -3.88 6.72 22.00
CA ARG A 93 -4.22 5.47 21.32
C ARG A 93 -3.02 4.97 20.53
N ARG A 94 -2.79 3.69 20.64
CA ARG A 94 -1.75 3.01 19.89
C ARG A 94 -2.38 2.19 18.78
N SER A 95 -1.88 2.34 17.57
CA SER A 95 -2.32 1.52 16.44
C SER A 95 -1.12 0.99 15.69
N LEU A 96 -1.24 -0.24 15.19
CA LEU A 96 -0.19 -0.84 14.40
C LEU A 96 -0.28 -0.31 12.99
N GLN A 97 0.85 0.15 12.46
CA GLN A 97 0.96 0.63 11.08
C GLN A 97 1.99 -0.18 10.33
N PHE A 98 1.77 -0.33 9.05
CA PHE A 98 2.72 -1.00 8.17
C PHE A 98 3.24 0.02 7.17
N VAL A 99 4.53 0.33 7.27
CA VAL A 99 5.17 1.29 6.38
C VAL A 99 5.79 0.53 5.22
N ILE A 100 5.33 0.81 4.00
CA ILE A 100 5.85 0.15 2.81
C ILE A 100 7.25 0.68 2.52
N ARG A 101 8.20 -0.22 2.43
CA ARG A 101 9.59 0.10 2.07
C ARG A 101 9.88 -0.21 0.62
N ASP A 102 9.19 -1.19 0.07
CA ASP A 102 9.27 -1.50 -1.35
C ASP A 102 8.02 -2.28 -1.75
N PHE A 103 7.73 -2.31 -3.02
CA PHE A 103 6.59 -3.06 -3.54
C PHE A 103 6.86 -3.50 -4.97
N LYS A 104 6.12 -4.50 -5.39
CA LYS A 104 6.16 -4.99 -6.76
C LYS A 104 4.73 -5.28 -7.21
N VAL A 105 4.37 -4.75 -8.36
CA VAL A 105 3.07 -5.02 -8.96
C VAL A 105 3.23 -6.21 -9.90
N ASP A 106 2.37 -7.20 -9.73
CA ASP A 106 2.45 -8.43 -10.49
C ASP A 106 1.06 -8.86 -10.95
N ALA A 107 0.95 -9.19 -12.22
CA ALA A 107 -0.31 -9.68 -12.79
C ALA A 107 -0.58 -11.13 -12.42
N ASN A 108 0.45 -11.90 -12.14
CA ASN A 108 0.35 -13.33 -11.80
C ASN A 108 0.34 -13.50 -10.30
N VAL A 109 -0.83 -13.47 -9.76
CA VAL A 109 -0.96 -13.52 -8.31
C VAL A 109 -1.59 -14.85 -7.88
#